data_85ef7bd6b67a717dc8b6f2ce4a9b34b1
#
_entry.id   85ef7bd6b67a717dc8b6f2ce4a9b34b1
#
_cell.length_a   1.000
_cell.length_b   1.000
_cell.length_c   1.000
_cell.angle_alpha   90.00
_cell.angle_beta   90.00
_cell.angle_gamma   90.00
#
_symmetry.space_group_name_H-M   'P 1'
#
loop_
_entity.id
_entity.type
_entity.pdbx_description
1 polymer ?
#
loop_
_entity_poly.entity_id
_entity_poly.type
_entity_poly.pdbx_seq_one_letter_code
_entity_poly.pdbx_strand_id
1 'polypeptide(L)'
;HCSASGNPCNNGATCIALQQGRFMCECLPGWEGQTCDINIDDCAEKPCLLGANCTDLVADFTCSCPAGFTGKRCQDKIDLCGRGPCKNGVCVDRLFYHECVCNPGWTGEACDSNINDCAQNPCENGGHCLDEVDDFTCTCEPGFTGKKCQHTIDFCSSEPCQNGASCTD
;
A
#
# COMPACT_ATOMS: atom_id res chain seq x y z
N HIS A 1 -50.18 28.90 -14.85
CA HIS A 1 -49.79 30.30 -14.69
C HIS A 1 -48.67 30.42 -13.65
N CYS A 2 -47.63 31.19 -13.99
CA CYS A 2 -46.60 31.60 -13.02
C CYS A 2 -47.21 32.68 -12.12
N SER A 3 -47.75 32.30 -10.96
CA SER A 3 -48.29 33.25 -9.98
C SER A 3 -47.82 32.90 -8.57
N ALA A 4 -47.84 33.89 -7.67
CA ALA A 4 -47.43 33.68 -6.28
C ALA A 4 -48.28 32.66 -5.53
N SER A 5 -49.47 32.30 -6.06
CA SER A 5 -50.37 31.30 -5.47
C SER A 5 -50.30 29.93 -6.11
N GLY A 6 -49.42 29.70 -7.10
CA GLY A 6 -49.26 28.42 -7.77
C GLY A 6 -48.14 28.45 -8.81
N ASN A 7 -46.91 28.11 -8.40
CA ASN A 7 -45.81 27.88 -9.32
C ASN A 7 -45.86 26.42 -9.81
N PRO A 8 -46.09 26.16 -11.12
CA PRO A 8 -46.14 24.81 -11.65
C PRO A 8 -44.77 24.17 -11.83
N CYS A 9 -43.69 24.98 -11.73
CA CYS A 9 -42.33 24.48 -11.90
C CYS A 9 -41.73 23.98 -10.57
N ASN A 10 -41.15 22.80 -10.60
CA ASN A 10 -40.60 22.12 -9.45
C ASN A 10 -39.08 22.35 -9.33
N ASN A 11 -38.50 21.86 -8.28
CA ASN A 11 -37.05 21.76 -8.04
C ASN A 11 -36.32 23.11 -8.26
N GLY A 12 -36.93 24.23 -7.86
CA GLY A 12 -36.33 25.55 -7.93
C GLY A 12 -36.27 26.15 -9.33
N ALA A 13 -36.93 25.55 -10.31
CA ALA A 13 -36.97 26.03 -11.69
C ALA A 13 -37.64 27.38 -11.80
N THR A 14 -37.22 28.19 -12.79
CA THR A 14 -37.80 29.50 -13.09
C THR A 14 -39.03 29.33 -13.97
N CYS A 15 -40.15 29.88 -13.51
CA CYS A 15 -41.38 29.91 -14.30
C CYS A 15 -41.43 31.15 -15.22
N ILE A 16 -41.62 30.93 -16.52
CA ILE A 16 -41.73 31.97 -17.55
C ILE A 16 -43.17 31.95 -18.07
N ALA A 17 -43.87 33.05 -17.86
CA ALA A 17 -45.24 33.23 -18.39
C ALA A 17 -45.20 33.49 -19.89
N LEU A 18 -46.00 32.74 -20.65
CA LEU A 18 -46.18 32.90 -22.09
C LEU A 18 -47.55 33.46 -22.41
N GLN A 19 -47.76 33.84 -23.68
CA GLN A 19 -49.07 34.34 -24.15
C GLN A 19 -50.16 33.27 -24.03
N GLN A 20 -51.44 33.69 -23.96
CA GLN A 20 -52.61 32.82 -23.86
C GLN A 20 -52.65 31.91 -22.62
N GLY A 21 -52.08 32.37 -21.50
CA GLY A 21 -52.10 31.61 -20.24
C GLY A 21 -51.22 30.38 -20.17
N ARG A 22 -50.31 30.20 -21.13
CA ARG A 22 -49.27 29.12 -21.11
C ARG A 22 -48.11 29.53 -20.24
N PHE A 23 -47.30 28.55 -19.86
CA PHE A 23 -46.04 28.74 -19.12
C PHE A 23 -44.96 27.84 -19.68
N MET A 24 -43.73 28.14 -19.35
CA MET A 24 -42.55 27.34 -19.58
C MET A 24 -41.70 27.33 -18.29
N CYS A 25 -41.14 26.18 -17.94
CA CYS A 25 -40.20 26.07 -16.84
C CYS A 25 -38.78 26.00 -17.39
N GLU A 26 -37.92 26.87 -16.89
CA GLU A 26 -36.46 26.77 -17.11
C GLU A 26 -35.87 25.98 -15.97
N CYS A 27 -35.52 24.72 -16.27
CA CYS A 27 -35.05 23.76 -15.27
C CYS A 27 -33.63 24.07 -14.82
N LEU A 28 -33.37 23.81 -13.54
CA LEU A 28 -32.00 23.77 -13.03
C LEU A 28 -31.29 22.49 -13.53
N PRO A 29 -29.93 22.49 -13.54
CA PRO A 29 -29.17 21.31 -13.91
C PRO A 29 -29.63 20.06 -13.18
N GLY A 30 -29.67 18.92 -13.87
CA GLY A 30 -30.15 17.63 -13.36
C GLY A 30 -31.65 17.41 -13.43
N TRP A 31 -32.43 18.41 -13.88
CA TRP A 31 -33.87 18.29 -13.98
C TRP A 31 -34.37 18.49 -15.41
N GLU A 32 -35.39 17.74 -15.81
CA GLU A 32 -36.05 17.82 -17.09
C GLU A 32 -37.59 17.65 -16.95
N GLY A 33 -38.28 17.62 -18.07
CA GLY A 33 -39.72 17.57 -18.13
C GLY A 33 -40.37 18.97 -18.18
N GLN A 34 -41.66 19.00 -18.50
CA GLN A 34 -42.39 20.27 -18.67
C GLN A 34 -42.46 21.10 -17.38
N THR A 35 -42.43 20.45 -16.25
CA THR A 35 -42.52 21.02 -14.91
C THR A 35 -41.24 20.83 -14.09
N CYS A 36 -40.13 20.34 -14.71
CA CYS A 36 -38.84 20.09 -14.07
C CYS A 36 -38.92 19.16 -12.85
N ASP A 37 -39.73 18.13 -12.96
CA ASP A 37 -40.00 17.14 -11.92
C ASP A 37 -39.36 15.78 -12.18
N ILE A 38 -38.66 15.64 -13.32
CA ILE A 38 -37.97 14.41 -13.71
C ILE A 38 -36.45 14.62 -13.47
N ASN A 39 -35.81 13.76 -12.67
CA ASN A 39 -34.36 13.76 -12.57
C ASN A 39 -33.78 13.17 -13.86
N ILE A 40 -32.76 13.81 -14.40
CA ILE A 40 -32.01 13.29 -15.55
C ILE A 40 -31.19 12.12 -15.06
N ASP A 41 -31.28 10.96 -15.71
CA ASP A 41 -30.49 9.78 -15.38
C ASP A 41 -29.06 9.95 -15.90
N ASP A 42 -28.18 10.44 -15.03
CA ASP A 42 -26.75 10.60 -15.31
C ASP A 42 -26.03 9.26 -15.47
N CYS A 43 -26.68 8.14 -15.12
CA CYS A 43 -26.17 6.78 -15.31
C CYS A 43 -26.50 6.17 -16.69
N ALA A 44 -27.40 6.79 -17.47
CA ALA A 44 -27.89 6.26 -18.76
C ALA A 44 -26.76 5.96 -19.76
N GLU A 45 -25.73 6.80 -19.81
CA GLU A 45 -24.56 6.63 -20.68
C GLU A 45 -23.49 5.68 -20.12
N LYS A 46 -23.77 5.01 -19.01
CA LYS A 46 -22.85 4.09 -18.31
C LYS A 46 -21.47 4.71 -18.05
N PRO A 47 -21.42 5.81 -17.29
CA PRO A 47 -20.19 6.55 -17.07
C PRO A 47 -19.15 5.80 -16.24
N CYS A 48 -19.58 4.80 -15.46
CA CYS A 48 -18.70 4.00 -14.62
C CYS A 48 -17.95 2.94 -15.43
N LEU A 49 -16.64 2.90 -15.29
CA LEU A 49 -15.77 1.94 -15.95
C LEU A 49 -15.71 0.60 -15.20
N LEU A 50 -15.09 -0.40 -15.81
CA LEU A 50 -14.85 -1.72 -15.21
C LEU A 50 -16.12 -2.43 -14.72
N GLY A 51 -17.29 -2.08 -15.25
CA GLY A 51 -18.55 -2.65 -14.83
C GLY A 51 -19.00 -2.23 -13.42
N ALA A 52 -18.44 -1.12 -12.91
CA ALA A 52 -18.80 -0.58 -11.61
C ALA A 52 -20.28 -0.15 -11.57
N ASN A 53 -20.91 -0.31 -10.40
CA ASN A 53 -22.29 0.11 -10.20
C ASN A 53 -22.39 1.64 -10.21
N CYS A 54 -23.32 2.17 -11.00
CA CYS A 54 -23.62 3.58 -11.06
C CYS A 54 -24.84 3.88 -10.19
N THR A 55 -24.76 4.95 -9.40
CA THR A 55 -25.89 5.50 -8.65
C THR A 55 -26.14 6.91 -9.15
N ASP A 56 -27.35 7.13 -9.64
CA ASP A 56 -27.82 8.44 -10.14
C ASP A 56 -28.07 9.41 -8.98
N LEU A 57 -27.66 10.64 -9.18
CA LEU A 57 -27.87 11.77 -8.27
C LEU A 57 -28.50 12.94 -9.04
N VAL A 58 -28.71 14.08 -8.39
CA VAL A 58 -29.19 15.28 -9.07
C VAL A 58 -28.03 16.00 -9.73
N ALA A 59 -28.01 16.07 -11.05
CA ALA A 59 -26.94 16.67 -11.87
C ALA A 59 -25.56 16.03 -11.68
N ASP A 60 -25.52 14.81 -11.19
CA ASP A 60 -24.28 14.08 -10.94
C ASP A 60 -24.55 12.57 -10.82
N PHE A 61 -23.48 11.79 -10.76
CA PHE A 61 -23.50 10.35 -10.48
C PHE A 61 -22.36 9.95 -9.57
N THR A 62 -22.48 8.78 -8.96
CA THR A 62 -21.38 8.16 -8.24
C THR A 62 -21.18 6.71 -8.69
N CYS A 63 -19.92 6.26 -8.74
CA CYS A 63 -19.54 4.89 -9.09
C CYS A 63 -19.04 4.13 -7.88
N SER A 64 -19.56 2.91 -7.65
CA SER A 64 -19.00 1.97 -6.67
C SER A 64 -17.87 1.18 -7.33
N CYS A 65 -16.64 1.65 -7.17
CA CYS A 65 -15.49 1.06 -7.84
C CYS A 65 -15.16 -0.34 -7.29
N PRO A 66 -14.73 -1.27 -8.17
CA PRO A 66 -14.17 -2.54 -7.73
C PRO A 66 -12.87 -2.33 -6.97
N ALA A 67 -12.48 -3.33 -6.15
CA ALA A 67 -11.25 -3.27 -5.37
C ALA A 67 -10.03 -2.98 -6.28
N GLY A 68 -9.10 -2.17 -5.79
CA GLY A 68 -7.89 -1.76 -6.53
C GLY A 68 -8.07 -0.55 -7.46
N PHE A 69 -9.28 -0.01 -7.58
CA PHE A 69 -9.58 1.14 -8.42
C PHE A 69 -10.24 2.29 -7.65
N THR A 70 -10.03 3.52 -8.14
CA THR A 70 -10.56 4.75 -7.57
C THR A 70 -10.85 5.77 -8.69
N GLY A 71 -11.22 6.99 -8.31
CA GLY A 71 -11.64 8.04 -9.25
C GLY A 71 -13.14 8.04 -9.46
N LYS A 72 -13.69 9.17 -9.97
CA LYS A 72 -15.13 9.37 -10.12
C LYS A 72 -15.79 8.31 -11.01
N ARG A 73 -15.06 7.82 -12.01
CA ARG A 73 -15.49 6.81 -12.99
C ARG A 73 -14.78 5.49 -12.85
N CYS A 74 -14.01 5.27 -11.75
CA CYS A 74 -13.14 4.11 -11.52
C CYS A 74 -12.02 3.98 -12.55
N GLN A 75 -11.53 5.10 -13.07
CA GLN A 75 -10.49 5.14 -14.10
C GLN A 75 -9.07 5.01 -13.54
N ASP A 76 -8.87 5.24 -12.25
CA ASP A 76 -7.56 5.31 -11.62
C ASP A 76 -7.28 4.02 -10.85
N LYS A 77 -6.10 3.41 -11.08
CA LYS A 77 -5.60 2.32 -10.24
C LYS A 77 -5.05 2.88 -8.93
N ILE A 78 -5.38 2.25 -7.82
CA ILE A 78 -4.82 2.61 -6.51
C ILE A 78 -3.35 2.17 -6.50
N ASP A 79 -2.43 3.11 -6.26
CA ASP A 79 -1.01 2.81 -6.02
C ASP A 79 -0.83 2.35 -4.56
N LEU A 80 -0.64 1.06 -4.38
CA LEU A 80 -0.47 0.43 -3.05
C LEU A 80 0.97 0.56 -2.53
N CYS A 81 1.94 0.89 -3.41
CA CYS A 81 3.34 1.10 -3.06
C CYS A 81 3.70 2.56 -2.76
N GLY A 82 2.87 3.51 -3.15
CA GLY A 82 3.17 4.94 -3.06
C GLY A 82 3.45 5.47 -1.65
N ARG A 83 3.03 4.75 -0.60
CA ARG A 83 3.30 5.09 0.81
C ARG A 83 4.54 4.42 1.39
N GLY A 84 5.30 3.66 0.59
CA GLY A 84 6.50 2.96 1.03
C GLY A 84 6.22 1.90 2.11
N PRO A 85 5.34 0.92 1.88
CA PRO A 85 4.98 -0.07 2.91
C PRO A 85 6.12 -1.03 3.25
N CYS A 86 7.10 -1.19 2.35
CA CYS A 86 8.24 -2.07 2.52
C CYS A 86 9.46 -1.28 3.04
N LYS A 87 9.98 -1.62 4.21
CA LYS A 87 11.09 -0.90 4.84
C LYS A 87 12.45 -1.27 4.25
N ASN A 88 12.77 -2.55 4.25
CA ASN A 88 14.05 -3.06 3.75
C ASN A 88 13.83 -4.02 2.59
N GLY A 89 13.14 -3.56 1.56
CA GLY A 89 12.81 -4.37 0.39
C GLY A 89 12.17 -3.56 -0.72
N VAL A 90 11.82 -4.24 -1.79
CA VAL A 90 11.13 -3.66 -2.95
C VAL A 90 9.64 -3.96 -2.85
N CYS A 91 8.82 -2.92 -2.97
CA CYS A 91 7.38 -3.07 -3.06
C CYS A 91 6.97 -3.44 -4.48
N VAL A 92 6.19 -4.51 -4.62
CA VAL A 92 5.57 -4.94 -5.87
C VAL A 92 4.07 -4.70 -5.77
N ASP A 93 3.56 -3.77 -6.56
CA ASP A 93 2.13 -3.44 -6.61
C ASP A 93 1.37 -4.48 -7.43
N ARG A 94 0.54 -5.27 -6.75
CA ARG A 94 -0.40 -6.21 -7.34
C ARG A 94 -1.77 -5.53 -7.52
N LEU A 95 -2.72 -6.21 -8.17
CA LEU A 95 -4.02 -5.60 -8.47
C LEU A 95 -4.83 -5.25 -7.22
N PHE A 96 -4.75 -6.09 -6.17
CA PHE A 96 -5.58 -5.96 -4.95
C PHE A 96 -4.76 -5.87 -3.66
N TYR A 97 -3.44 -6.10 -3.72
CA TYR A 97 -2.53 -6.06 -2.58
C TYR A 97 -1.14 -5.65 -3.05
N HIS A 98 -0.29 -5.28 -2.13
CA HIS A 98 1.14 -5.13 -2.38
C HIS A 98 1.89 -6.33 -1.81
N GLU A 99 3.05 -6.60 -2.35
CA GLU A 99 3.97 -7.63 -1.90
C GLU A 99 5.34 -7.00 -1.68
N CYS A 100 5.94 -7.26 -0.53
CA CYS A 100 7.30 -6.83 -0.24
C CYS A 100 8.28 -7.96 -0.56
N VAL A 101 9.20 -7.71 -1.49
CA VAL A 101 10.36 -8.56 -1.75
C VAL A 101 11.50 -8.03 -0.89
N CYS A 102 11.80 -8.74 0.20
CA CYS A 102 12.78 -8.29 1.17
C CYS A 102 14.22 -8.40 0.64
N ASN A 103 15.05 -7.45 1.03
CA ASN A 103 16.49 -7.54 0.85
C ASN A 103 17.07 -8.69 1.70
N PRO A 104 18.27 -9.23 1.37
CA PRO A 104 18.94 -10.21 2.19
C PRO A 104 19.02 -9.78 3.65
N GLY A 105 18.87 -10.73 4.57
CA GLY A 105 18.86 -10.50 6.01
C GLY A 105 17.53 -9.98 6.58
N TRP A 106 16.54 -9.67 5.73
CA TRP A 106 15.27 -9.12 6.19
C TRP A 106 14.09 -10.04 5.92
N THR A 107 13.11 -10.01 6.82
CA THR A 107 11.87 -10.80 6.76
C THR A 107 10.69 -10.00 7.31
N GLY A 108 9.52 -10.62 7.31
CA GLY A 108 8.27 -9.99 7.73
C GLY A 108 7.49 -9.39 6.55
N GLU A 109 6.23 -9.07 6.79
CA GLU A 109 5.29 -8.59 5.77
C GLU A 109 5.73 -7.25 5.16
N ALA A 110 6.38 -6.40 5.97
CA ALA A 110 6.93 -5.10 5.59
C ALA A 110 8.47 -5.10 5.49
N CYS A 111 9.14 -6.26 5.53
CA CYS A 111 10.60 -6.39 5.57
C CYS A 111 11.22 -5.57 6.71
N ASP A 112 10.62 -5.59 7.88
CA ASP A 112 11.01 -4.78 9.03
C ASP A 112 11.65 -5.58 10.17
N SER A 113 11.78 -6.87 9.98
CA SER A 113 12.36 -7.79 10.96
C SER A 113 13.68 -8.32 10.42
N ASN A 114 14.77 -8.23 11.23
CA ASN A 114 16.03 -8.89 10.91
C ASN A 114 15.87 -10.41 11.05
N ILE A 115 16.45 -11.16 10.12
CA ILE A 115 16.56 -12.61 10.24
C ILE A 115 17.62 -12.90 11.29
N ASN A 116 17.30 -13.72 12.29
CA ASN A 116 18.26 -14.07 13.32
C ASN A 116 19.22 -15.15 12.81
N ASP A 117 20.40 -14.73 12.35
CA ASP A 117 21.46 -15.62 11.83
C ASP A 117 22.13 -16.45 12.94
N CYS A 118 21.95 -16.06 14.21
CA CYS A 118 22.40 -16.81 15.38
C CYS A 118 21.46 -17.96 15.80
N ALA A 119 20.27 -18.08 15.18
CA ALA A 119 19.24 -19.04 15.61
C ALA A 119 19.70 -20.51 15.56
N GLN A 120 20.66 -20.85 14.70
CA GLN A 120 21.21 -22.21 14.57
C GLN A 120 22.51 -22.42 15.33
N ASN A 121 22.88 -21.50 16.24
CA ASN A 121 24.12 -21.53 17.01
C ASN A 121 25.36 -21.76 16.12
N PRO A 122 25.67 -20.87 15.19
CA PRO A 122 26.75 -21.05 14.22
C PRO A 122 28.14 -20.98 14.83
N CYS A 123 28.29 -20.44 16.05
CA CYS A 123 29.55 -20.32 16.74
C CYS A 123 29.89 -21.63 17.48
N GLU A 124 31.08 -22.13 17.24
CA GLU A 124 31.62 -23.37 17.83
C GLU A 124 32.44 -23.07 19.10
N ASN A 125 32.85 -24.12 19.81
CA ASN A 125 33.73 -24.05 20.98
C ASN A 125 33.33 -23.02 22.05
N GLY A 126 32.02 -22.85 22.27
CA GLY A 126 31.51 -21.90 23.26
C GLY A 126 31.54 -20.43 22.86
N GLY A 127 31.83 -20.12 21.60
CA GLY A 127 31.84 -18.76 21.10
C GLY A 127 30.47 -18.10 21.20
N HIS A 128 30.47 -16.79 21.49
CA HIS A 128 29.26 -15.96 21.59
C HIS A 128 28.86 -15.43 20.23
N CYS A 129 27.61 -15.67 19.80
CA CYS A 129 27.06 -15.18 18.55
C CYS A 129 26.42 -13.82 18.72
N LEU A 130 26.78 -12.87 17.86
CA LEU A 130 26.15 -11.59 17.68
C LEU A 130 25.47 -11.56 16.32
N ASP A 131 24.16 -11.37 16.31
CA ASP A 131 23.34 -11.26 15.10
C ASP A 131 23.55 -9.91 14.42
N GLU A 132 23.75 -9.94 13.10
CA GLU A 132 23.88 -8.76 12.24
C GLU A 132 22.84 -8.83 11.11
N VAL A 133 22.91 -7.93 10.13
CA VAL A 133 22.02 -7.99 8.97
C VAL A 133 22.66 -8.87 7.90
N ASP A 134 22.01 -9.97 7.55
CA ASP A 134 22.46 -10.97 6.56
C ASP A 134 23.82 -11.63 6.90
N ASP A 135 24.22 -11.58 8.17
CA ASP A 135 25.46 -12.20 8.66
C ASP A 135 25.45 -12.32 10.20
N PHE A 136 26.45 -12.93 10.75
CA PHE A 136 26.71 -13.01 12.19
C PHE A 136 28.19 -12.86 12.49
N THR A 137 28.49 -12.44 13.71
CA THR A 137 29.85 -12.39 14.25
C THR A 137 29.96 -13.26 15.46
N CYS A 138 31.01 -14.10 15.53
CA CYS A 138 31.33 -14.90 16.71
C CYS A 138 32.46 -14.25 17.52
N THR A 139 32.23 -14.03 18.83
CA THR A 139 33.27 -13.71 19.79
C THR A 139 33.75 -15.04 20.37
N CYS A 140 34.99 -15.40 20.07
CA CYS A 140 35.56 -16.69 20.47
C CYS A 140 36.04 -16.68 21.91
N GLU A 141 35.92 -17.81 22.58
CA GLU A 141 36.58 -18.08 23.84
C GLU A 141 38.12 -18.14 23.67
N PRO A 142 38.90 -17.86 24.74
CA PRO A 142 40.35 -17.92 24.67
C PRO A 142 40.84 -19.30 24.14
N GLY A 143 41.78 -19.26 23.21
CA GLY A 143 42.33 -20.45 22.57
C GLY A 143 41.66 -20.83 21.25
N PHE A 144 40.60 -20.11 20.83
CA PHE A 144 39.90 -20.39 19.58
C PHE A 144 39.92 -19.19 18.64
N THR A 145 39.83 -19.44 17.34
CA THR A 145 39.82 -18.42 16.27
C THR A 145 39.03 -18.91 15.07
N GLY A 146 38.85 -18.04 14.06
CA GLY A 146 38.06 -18.28 12.87
C GLY A 146 36.68 -17.63 12.94
N LYS A 147 35.98 -17.49 11.80
CA LYS A 147 34.66 -16.81 11.72
C LYS A 147 33.64 -17.46 12.65
N LYS A 148 33.75 -18.77 12.88
CA LYS A 148 32.84 -19.57 13.72
C LYS A 148 33.55 -20.10 15.00
N CYS A 149 34.74 -19.60 15.31
CA CYS A 149 35.58 -20.14 16.41
C CYS A 149 35.98 -21.63 16.25
N GLN A 150 36.01 -22.09 14.99
CA GLN A 150 36.24 -23.51 14.67
C GLN A 150 37.69 -23.94 14.70
N HIS A 151 38.65 -23.04 14.83
CA HIS A 151 40.07 -23.34 14.86
C HIS A 151 40.66 -23.10 16.24
N THR A 152 41.54 -23.99 16.69
CA THR A 152 42.36 -23.75 17.87
C THR A 152 43.54 -22.84 17.51
N ILE A 153 43.92 -21.97 18.42
CA ILE A 153 45.13 -21.17 18.30
C ILE A 153 46.32 -22.03 18.76
N ASP A 154 47.25 -22.29 17.85
CA ASP A 154 48.53 -22.91 18.17
C ASP A 154 49.46 -21.83 18.71
N PHE A 155 49.59 -21.76 20.02
CA PHE A 155 50.48 -20.82 20.71
C PHE A 155 51.96 -21.18 20.53
N CYS A 156 52.26 -22.43 20.16
CA CYS A 156 53.62 -22.88 19.93
C CYS A 156 54.15 -22.57 18.54
N SER A 157 53.28 -22.24 17.59
CA SER A 157 53.63 -21.94 16.17
C SER A 157 54.60 -20.78 16.00
N SER A 158 54.62 -19.81 16.93
CA SER A 158 55.52 -18.69 16.94
C SER A 158 56.88 -18.96 17.66
N GLU A 159 57.16 -20.18 18.02
CA GLU A 159 58.38 -20.59 18.78
C GLU A 159 58.64 -19.69 20.01
N PRO A 160 57.64 -19.48 20.92
CA PRO A 160 57.78 -18.50 22.02
C PRO A 160 58.78 -18.97 23.10
N CYS A 161 59.15 -20.23 23.12
CA CYS A 161 60.07 -20.76 24.10
C CYS A 161 61.51 -20.49 23.74
N GLN A 162 62.30 -19.94 24.70
CA GLN A 162 63.73 -19.67 24.55
C GLN A 162 64.56 -20.66 25.32
N ASN A 163 65.89 -20.68 25.06
CA ASN A 163 66.89 -21.49 25.76
C ASN A 163 66.62 -23.01 25.68
N GLY A 164 66.04 -23.51 24.57
CA GLY A 164 65.82 -24.93 24.35
C GLY A 164 64.64 -25.55 25.12
N ALA A 165 63.73 -24.71 25.64
CA ALA A 165 62.51 -25.18 26.28
C ALA A 165 61.51 -25.73 25.26
N SER A 166 60.79 -26.79 25.57
CA SER A 166 59.70 -27.37 24.77
C SER A 166 58.43 -26.55 24.99
N CYS A 167 57.72 -26.27 23.89
CA CYS A 167 56.39 -25.66 23.90
C CYS A 167 55.33 -26.80 23.81
N THR A 168 54.28 -26.69 24.58
CA THR A 168 53.06 -27.54 24.50
C THR A 168 51.84 -26.68 24.53
N ASP A 169 50.92 -26.90 23.59
CA ASP A 169 49.60 -26.28 23.54
C ASP A 169 48.63 -27.00 24.46
#